data_cd98b81637b0921aa11e797f742963c7
#
_entry.id   cd98b81637b0921aa11e797f742963c7
#
_cell.length_a   1.000
_cell.length_b   1.000
_cell.length_c   1.000
_cell.angle_alpha   90.00
_cell.angle_beta   90.00
_cell.angle_gamma   90.00
#
_symmetry.space_group_name_H-M   'P 1'
#
loop_
_entity.id
_entity.type
_entity.pdbx_description
1 polymer ?
#
loop_
_entity_poly.entity_id
_entity_poly.type
_entity_poly.pdbx_seq_one_letter_code
_entity_poly.pdbx_strand_id
1 'polypeptide(L)'
;VREIALDTQAATTVAVVDDGRVIARAHNDSGRHHAESITPLVREALEAAGLPAQLADAGIDRVLVGTGPAPFTGLRAGLVSARVLAAVAGVPAYGVSALDVIARQGLDLLAPDARVYAIADARRRELYWGSYLAAGPDDVTLEGRLEVGDVSTLLGAMRAAPGLVVAGAPIPAHSADALAHADIGPQVSLDPAVMSRIVATRLSRGEEDRLHTNPLYLRRPDIQGQPTARL
;
A
#
# COMPACT_ATOMS: atom_id res chain seq x y z
N VAL A 1 -6.12 19.82 6.58
CA VAL A 1 -5.55 18.63 7.28
C VAL A 1 -4.27 18.24 6.56
N ARG A 2 -3.15 18.36 7.28
CA ARG A 2 -1.83 18.03 6.73
C ARG A 2 -1.38 16.65 7.17
N GLU A 3 -0.90 15.86 6.22
CA GLU A 3 -0.59 14.46 6.42
C GLU A 3 0.79 14.10 5.86
N ILE A 4 1.47 13.17 6.53
CA ILE A 4 2.57 12.40 5.94
C ILE A 4 2.05 11.01 5.69
N ALA A 5 2.18 10.56 4.45
CA ALA A 5 1.87 9.20 4.03
C ALA A 5 3.14 8.47 3.60
N LEU A 6 3.34 7.23 4.06
CA LEU A 6 4.52 6.44 3.70
C LEU A 6 4.14 4.98 3.37
N ASP A 7 4.86 4.42 2.41
CA ASP A 7 4.77 3.01 2.04
C ASP A 7 6.15 2.39 1.82
N THR A 8 6.28 1.11 2.14
CA THR A 8 7.51 0.31 2.02
C THR A 8 7.25 -1.04 1.35
N GLN A 9 6.19 -1.16 0.56
CA GLN A 9 5.79 -2.42 -0.07
C GLN A 9 6.77 -2.86 -1.17
N ALA A 10 7.16 -1.96 -2.05
CA ALA A 10 8.12 -2.23 -3.14
C ALA A 10 9.35 -1.32 -3.04
N ALA A 11 9.14 -0.03 -2.98
CA ALA A 11 10.13 1.01 -2.71
C ALA A 11 9.83 1.67 -1.36
N THR A 12 10.68 2.57 -0.88
CA THR A 12 10.32 3.47 0.21
C THR A 12 9.81 4.77 -0.39
N THR A 13 8.54 5.08 -0.21
CA THR A 13 7.92 6.30 -0.74
C THR A 13 7.27 7.09 0.37
N VAL A 14 7.46 8.40 0.36
CA VAL A 14 6.85 9.36 1.30
C VAL A 14 6.13 10.43 0.48
N ALA A 15 4.95 10.83 0.93
CA ALA A 15 4.21 11.96 0.38
C ALA A 15 3.77 12.91 1.51
N VAL A 16 3.77 14.20 1.24
CA VAL A 16 3.13 15.22 2.08
C VAL A 16 1.87 15.68 1.38
N VAL A 17 0.76 15.58 2.09
CA VAL A 17 -0.57 15.97 1.58
C VAL A 17 -1.11 17.09 2.47
N ASP A 18 -1.67 18.14 1.87
CA ASP A 18 -2.31 19.23 2.60
C ASP A 18 -3.71 19.47 2.01
N ASP A 19 -4.74 19.29 2.85
CA ASP A 19 -6.16 19.36 2.46
C ASP A 19 -6.48 18.52 1.21
N GLY A 20 -6.01 17.28 1.17
CA GLY A 20 -6.21 16.34 0.06
C GLY A 20 -5.34 16.62 -1.18
N ARG A 21 -4.55 17.69 -1.17
CA ARG A 21 -3.63 18.04 -2.24
C ARG A 21 -2.22 17.58 -1.93
N VAL A 22 -1.62 16.82 -2.83
CA VAL A 22 -0.21 16.43 -2.70
C VAL A 22 0.68 17.64 -2.94
N ILE A 23 1.52 17.98 -1.95
CA ILE A 23 2.44 19.12 -2.03
C ILE A 23 3.90 18.70 -2.17
N ALA A 24 4.26 17.47 -1.79
CA ALA A 24 5.60 16.93 -2.04
C ALA A 24 5.59 15.40 -2.08
N ARG A 25 6.61 14.82 -2.71
CA ARG A 25 6.95 13.38 -2.69
C ARG A 25 8.46 13.22 -2.60
N ALA A 26 8.88 12.16 -1.90
CA ALA A 26 10.25 11.66 -1.91
C ALA A 26 10.23 10.14 -2.01
N HIS A 27 11.18 9.53 -2.70
CA HIS A 27 11.21 8.08 -2.89
C HIS A 27 12.64 7.55 -2.98
N ASN A 28 12.80 6.29 -2.62
CA ASN A 28 14.03 5.53 -2.80
C ASN A 28 13.65 4.16 -3.40
N ASP A 29 14.09 3.92 -4.63
CA ASP A 29 13.82 2.69 -5.38
C ASP A 29 14.58 1.47 -4.86
N SER A 30 15.50 1.67 -3.91
CA SER A 30 16.20 0.56 -3.27
C SER A 30 15.22 -0.27 -2.45
N GLY A 31 14.90 -1.46 -2.91
CA GLY A 31 14.12 -2.45 -2.14
C GLY A 31 14.90 -3.04 -0.95
N ARG A 32 16.02 -2.44 -0.57
CA ARG A 32 16.85 -2.73 0.60
C ARG A 32 17.00 -1.45 1.42
N HIS A 33 17.27 -1.57 2.72
CA HIS A 33 17.54 -0.42 3.61
C HIS A 33 16.31 0.49 3.86
N HIS A 34 15.09 -0.06 3.81
CA HIS A 34 13.88 0.73 4.08
C HIS A 34 13.97 1.50 5.41
N ALA A 35 14.43 0.86 6.49
CA ALA A 35 14.53 1.49 7.80
C ALA A 35 15.46 2.72 7.81
N GLU A 36 16.57 2.67 7.08
CA GLU A 36 17.56 3.74 6.99
C GLU A 36 17.09 4.89 6.10
N SER A 37 16.22 4.60 5.12
CA SER A 37 15.74 5.56 4.13
C SER A 37 14.59 6.43 4.61
N ILE A 38 13.73 5.95 5.53
CA ILE A 38 12.48 6.61 5.89
C ILE A 38 12.71 8.02 6.45
N THR A 39 13.57 8.16 7.47
CA THR A 39 13.83 9.46 8.10
C THR A 39 14.42 10.50 7.14
N PRO A 40 15.43 10.18 6.32
CA PRO A 40 15.90 11.06 5.26
C PRO A 40 14.80 11.49 4.27
N LEU A 41 13.98 10.53 3.81
CA LEU A 41 12.91 10.82 2.85
C LEU A 41 11.78 11.66 3.46
N VAL A 42 11.45 11.47 4.74
CA VAL A 42 10.49 12.35 5.44
C VAL A 42 11.01 13.77 5.48
N ARG A 43 12.29 13.97 5.82
CA ARG A 43 12.93 15.30 5.81
C ARG A 43 12.91 15.92 4.42
N GLU A 44 13.33 15.17 3.40
CA GLU A 44 13.32 15.61 2.00
C GLU A 44 11.92 16.02 1.55
N ALA A 45 10.90 15.24 1.86
CA ALA A 45 9.51 15.54 1.51
C ALA A 45 9.01 16.81 2.23
N LEU A 46 9.35 17.01 3.51
CA LEU A 46 9.00 18.22 4.27
C LEU A 46 9.67 19.45 3.68
N GLU A 47 10.97 19.39 3.39
CA GLU A 47 11.74 20.48 2.78
C GLU A 47 11.19 20.83 1.39
N ALA A 48 10.89 19.82 0.56
CA ALA A 48 10.28 20.02 -0.76
C ALA A 48 8.88 20.63 -0.68
N ALA A 49 8.15 20.39 0.43
CA ALA A 49 6.87 21.02 0.72
C ALA A 49 6.99 22.45 1.27
N GLY A 50 8.20 22.95 1.49
CA GLY A 50 8.46 24.23 2.14
C GLY A 50 8.11 24.25 3.64
N LEU A 51 8.12 23.08 4.29
CA LEU A 51 7.80 22.90 5.71
C LEU A 51 9.09 22.76 6.54
N PRO A 52 9.01 22.99 7.87
CA PRO A 52 10.11 22.70 8.76
C PRO A 52 10.58 21.25 8.63
N ALA A 53 11.89 21.02 8.60
CA ALA A 53 12.48 19.69 8.50
C ALA A 53 12.22 18.81 9.73
N GLN A 54 11.91 19.43 10.87
CA GLN A 54 11.49 18.74 12.09
C GLN A 54 9.99 18.50 12.06
N LEU A 55 9.60 17.23 12.13
CA LEU A 55 8.21 16.82 12.03
C LEU A 55 7.30 17.47 13.08
N ALA A 56 7.80 17.63 14.31
CA ALA A 56 7.07 18.27 15.41
C ALA A 56 6.66 19.72 15.12
N ASP A 57 7.42 20.42 14.27
CA ASP A 57 7.20 21.82 13.91
C ASP A 57 6.47 21.98 12.58
N ALA A 58 6.26 20.88 11.83
CA ALA A 58 5.72 20.89 10.47
C ALA A 58 4.19 21.04 10.42
N GLY A 59 3.51 21.04 11.57
CA GLY A 59 2.06 21.17 11.65
C GLY A 59 1.34 19.98 10.98
N ILE A 60 1.85 18.76 11.17
CA ILE A 60 1.23 17.54 10.71
C ILE A 60 0.07 17.18 11.63
N ASP A 61 -1.06 16.81 11.06
CA ASP A 61 -2.28 16.41 11.81
C ASP A 61 -2.39 14.89 11.97
N ARG A 62 -1.80 14.11 11.06
CA ARG A 62 -1.81 12.62 11.12
C ARG A 62 -0.73 12.00 10.23
N VAL A 63 -0.34 10.78 10.57
CA VAL A 63 0.60 9.95 9.80
C VAL A 63 -0.15 8.77 9.20
N LEU A 64 0.02 8.53 7.90
CA LEU A 64 -0.58 7.45 7.14
C LEU A 64 0.49 6.43 6.74
N VAL A 65 0.16 5.14 6.80
CA VAL A 65 1.14 4.08 6.49
C VAL A 65 0.51 2.90 5.77
N GLY A 66 1.24 2.37 4.79
CA GLY A 66 0.91 1.10 4.16
C GLY A 66 1.05 -0.07 5.15
N THR A 67 -0.03 -0.84 5.33
CA THR A 67 -0.04 -2.02 6.21
C THR A 67 0.35 -3.31 5.51
N GLY A 68 0.77 -3.22 4.24
CA GLY A 68 1.04 -4.35 3.37
C GLY A 68 -0.22 -4.84 2.63
N PRO A 69 -0.21 -6.07 2.11
CA PRO A 69 0.83 -7.09 2.27
C PRO A 69 2.14 -6.71 1.57
N ALA A 70 3.26 -7.07 2.20
CA ALA A 70 4.60 -6.74 1.72
C ALA A 70 5.63 -7.71 2.31
N PRO A 71 6.89 -7.73 1.80
CA PRO A 71 7.98 -8.46 2.41
C PRO A 71 8.18 -8.02 3.87
N PHE A 72 8.36 -9.00 4.75
CA PHE A 72 8.26 -8.87 6.21
C PHE A 72 9.12 -7.74 6.82
N THR A 73 10.38 -7.63 6.40
CA THR A 73 11.33 -6.65 6.97
C THR A 73 10.95 -5.21 6.60
N GLY A 74 10.65 -4.95 5.34
CA GLY A 74 10.24 -3.61 4.87
C GLY A 74 8.94 -3.16 5.52
N LEU A 75 7.94 -4.04 5.57
CA LEU A 75 6.66 -3.76 6.20
C LEU A 75 6.81 -3.35 7.68
N ARG A 76 7.60 -4.08 8.44
CA ARG A 76 7.86 -3.75 9.86
C ARG A 76 8.56 -2.40 10.01
N ALA A 77 9.57 -2.15 9.18
CA ALA A 77 10.30 -0.88 9.20
C ALA A 77 9.33 0.30 8.97
N GLY A 78 8.47 0.21 7.94
CA GLY A 78 7.46 1.22 7.64
C GLY A 78 6.51 1.47 8.81
N LEU A 79 5.91 0.41 9.34
CA LEU A 79 4.93 0.50 10.44
C LEU A 79 5.53 1.05 11.74
N VAL A 80 6.72 0.60 12.12
CA VAL A 80 7.41 1.12 13.32
C VAL A 80 7.75 2.59 13.12
N SER A 81 8.31 2.96 11.97
CA SER A 81 8.66 4.35 11.68
C SER A 81 7.43 5.26 11.70
N ALA A 82 6.31 4.85 11.11
CA ALA A 82 5.07 5.63 11.13
C ALA A 82 4.56 5.87 12.55
N ARG A 83 4.58 4.86 13.40
CA ARG A 83 4.18 4.98 14.81
C ARG A 83 5.12 5.92 15.59
N VAL A 84 6.42 5.85 15.33
CA VAL A 84 7.40 6.77 15.95
C VAL A 84 7.19 8.20 15.45
N LEU A 85 7.00 8.41 14.16
CA LEU A 85 6.72 9.72 13.59
C LEU A 85 5.44 10.32 14.16
N ALA A 86 4.38 9.54 14.26
CA ALA A 86 3.12 9.96 14.87
C ALA A 86 3.29 10.35 16.35
N ALA A 87 4.03 9.54 17.10
CA ALA A 87 4.34 9.84 18.51
C ALA A 87 5.17 11.11 18.68
N VAL A 88 6.17 11.35 17.81
CA VAL A 88 6.99 12.58 17.81
C VAL A 88 6.15 13.81 17.49
N ALA A 89 5.23 13.70 16.53
CA ALA A 89 4.33 14.80 16.17
C ALA A 89 3.15 14.97 17.14
N GLY A 90 2.89 13.98 18.02
CA GLY A 90 1.74 14.00 18.93
C GLY A 90 0.39 13.80 18.21
N VAL A 91 0.37 13.06 17.12
CA VAL A 91 -0.80 12.88 16.23
C VAL A 91 -1.16 11.40 16.04
N PRO A 92 -2.38 11.08 15.56
CA PRO A 92 -2.75 9.70 15.26
C PRO A 92 -2.00 9.14 14.04
N ALA A 93 -1.83 7.81 14.04
CA ALA A 93 -1.35 7.04 12.89
C ALA A 93 -2.47 6.15 12.35
N TYR A 94 -2.69 6.20 11.03
CA TYR A 94 -3.68 5.38 10.33
C TYR A 94 -3.02 4.48 9.29
N GLY A 95 -3.52 3.25 9.21
CA GLY A 95 -3.05 2.23 8.30
C GLY A 95 -4.01 1.99 7.13
N VAL A 96 -3.45 1.77 5.94
CA VAL A 96 -4.21 1.38 4.74
C VAL A 96 -3.50 0.23 4.06
N SER A 97 -4.25 -0.75 3.55
CA SER A 97 -3.65 -1.82 2.75
C SER A 97 -2.99 -1.26 1.49
N ALA A 98 -1.78 -1.72 1.18
CA ALA A 98 -1.11 -1.38 -0.07
C ALA A 98 -1.94 -1.81 -1.30
N LEU A 99 -2.67 -2.92 -1.20
CA LEU A 99 -3.57 -3.37 -2.27
C LEU A 99 -4.81 -2.49 -2.40
N ASP A 100 -5.33 -1.90 -1.31
CA ASP A 100 -6.40 -0.90 -1.38
C ASP A 100 -5.94 0.33 -2.17
N VAL A 101 -4.70 0.79 -1.93
CA VAL A 101 -4.10 1.93 -2.63
C VAL A 101 -3.95 1.63 -4.12
N ILE A 102 -3.38 0.47 -4.48
CA ILE A 102 -3.22 0.03 -5.87
C ILE A 102 -4.58 -0.08 -6.57
N ALA A 103 -5.57 -0.70 -5.90
CA ALA A 103 -6.92 -0.84 -6.42
C ALA A 103 -7.57 0.52 -6.69
N ARG A 104 -7.46 1.47 -5.74
CA ARG A 104 -8.02 2.81 -5.91
C ARG A 104 -7.39 3.56 -7.08
N GLN A 105 -6.05 3.50 -7.20
CA GLN A 105 -5.35 4.11 -8.33
C GLN A 105 -5.79 3.53 -9.68
N GLY A 106 -5.97 2.21 -9.76
CA GLY A 106 -6.47 1.57 -10.96
C GLY A 106 -7.91 1.98 -11.30
N LEU A 107 -8.78 1.98 -10.30
CA LEU A 107 -10.19 2.35 -10.46
C LEU A 107 -10.42 3.83 -10.78
N ASP A 108 -9.46 4.72 -10.48
CA ASP A 108 -9.50 6.12 -10.92
C ASP A 108 -9.42 6.29 -12.44
N LEU A 109 -8.87 5.29 -13.11
CA LEU A 109 -8.61 5.30 -14.57
C LEU A 109 -9.59 4.41 -15.35
N LEU A 110 -10.58 3.82 -14.68
CA LEU A 110 -11.51 2.85 -15.22
C LEU A 110 -12.96 3.31 -15.06
N ALA A 111 -13.88 2.57 -15.67
CA ALA A 111 -15.31 2.77 -15.48
C ALA A 111 -15.72 2.52 -13.99
N PRO A 112 -16.74 3.22 -13.47
CA PRO A 112 -17.10 3.14 -12.05
C PRO A 112 -17.51 1.74 -11.57
N ASP A 113 -17.97 0.87 -12.46
CA ASP A 113 -18.38 -0.51 -12.21
C ASP A 113 -17.28 -1.55 -12.49
N ALA A 114 -16.08 -1.10 -12.85
CA ALA A 114 -14.96 -1.98 -13.12
C ALA A 114 -14.57 -2.77 -11.87
N ARG A 115 -14.26 -4.08 -12.07
CA ARG A 115 -13.58 -4.90 -11.07
C ARG A 115 -12.09 -4.89 -11.35
N VAL A 116 -11.29 -4.71 -10.30
CA VAL A 116 -9.84 -4.82 -10.38
C VAL A 116 -9.31 -5.90 -9.45
N TYR A 117 -8.31 -6.62 -9.92
CA TYR A 117 -7.47 -7.50 -9.13
C TYR A 117 -6.16 -6.75 -8.86
N ALA A 118 -6.08 -6.13 -7.68
CA ALA A 118 -4.83 -5.48 -7.28
C ALA A 118 -3.81 -6.55 -6.89
N ILE A 119 -2.61 -6.47 -7.46
CA ILE A 119 -1.56 -7.46 -7.23
C ILE A 119 -0.27 -6.83 -6.72
N ALA A 120 0.50 -7.62 -5.96
CA ALA A 120 1.85 -7.30 -5.52
C ALA A 120 2.74 -8.55 -5.46
N ASP A 121 4.06 -8.38 -5.62
CA ASP A 121 5.01 -9.48 -5.53
C ASP A 121 5.09 -10.04 -4.11
N ALA A 122 4.74 -11.31 -3.94
CA ALA A 122 4.83 -12.02 -2.67
C ALA A 122 6.16 -12.79 -2.52
N ARG A 123 7.11 -12.62 -3.47
CA ARG A 123 8.32 -13.43 -3.59
C ARG A 123 8.01 -14.91 -3.86
N ARG A 124 9.03 -15.74 -4.03
CA ARG A 124 8.89 -17.20 -4.22
C ARG A 124 7.93 -17.61 -5.35
N ARG A 125 7.83 -16.79 -6.39
CA ARG A 125 6.95 -16.98 -7.56
C ARG A 125 5.46 -16.94 -7.23
N GLU A 126 5.08 -16.22 -6.17
CA GLU A 126 3.70 -15.99 -5.77
C GLU A 126 3.35 -14.51 -5.80
N LEU A 127 2.07 -14.23 -5.82
CA LEU A 127 1.49 -12.88 -5.75
C LEU A 127 0.64 -12.74 -4.50
N TYR A 128 0.65 -11.56 -3.88
CA TYR A 128 -0.44 -11.08 -3.06
C TYR A 128 -1.49 -10.48 -3.98
N TRP A 129 -2.76 -10.73 -3.72
CA TRP A 129 -3.82 -10.14 -4.52
C TRP A 129 -5.16 -10.03 -3.77
N GLY A 130 -6.04 -9.18 -4.28
CA GLY A 130 -7.43 -9.03 -3.84
C GLY A 130 -8.30 -8.54 -4.98
N SER A 131 -9.59 -8.91 -4.96
CA SER A 131 -10.62 -8.41 -5.88
C SER A 131 -11.29 -7.18 -5.29
N TYR A 132 -11.40 -6.12 -6.04
CA TYR A 132 -11.91 -4.84 -5.58
C TYR A 132 -12.92 -4.21 -6.52
N LEU A 133 -13.88 -3.52 -5.92
CA LEU A 133 -14.80 -2.59 -6.56
C LEU A 133 -14.63 -1.19 -5.96
N ALA A 134 -15.03 -0.17 -6.70
CA ALA A 134 -15.08 1.19 -6.16
C ALA A 134 -16.13 1.30 -5.04
N ALA A 135 -15.76 1.95 -3.93
CA ALA A 135 -16.67 2.32 -2.84
C ALA A 135 -16.87 3.86 -2.84
N GLY A 136 -17.41 4.35 -3.95
CA GLY A 136 -17.46 5.77 -4.25
C GLY A 136 -16.15 6.25 -4.91
N PRO A 137 -15.91 7.58 -4.97
CA PRO A 137 -14.75 8.14 -5.68
C PRO A 137 -13.43 7.93 -4.95
N ASP A 138 -13.43 7.77 -3.63
CA ASP A 138 -12.22 7.89 -2.80
C ASP A 138 -11.86 6.64 -2.01
N ASP A 139 -12.66 5.57 -2.03
CA ASP A 139 -12.40 4.33 -1.31
C ASP A 139 -12.64 3.11 -2.20
N VAL A 140 -12.35 1.93 -1.67
CA VAL A 140 -12.53 0.63 -2.32
C VAL A 140 -13.22 -0.37 -1.39
N THR A 141 -13.93 -1.31 -1.99
CA THR A 141 -14.47 -2.49 -1.31
C THR A 141 -13.69 -3.72 -1.75
N LEU A 142 -13.05 -4.40 -0.80
CA LEU A 142 -12.47 -5.73 -1.00
C LEU A 142 -13.60 -6.76 -1.07
N GLU A 143 -13.66 -7.51 -2.16
CA GLU A 143 -14.58 -8.64 -2.31
C GLU A 143 -13.93 -9.92 -1.75
N GLY A 144 -14.51 -10.46 -0.71
CA GLY A 144 -13.95 -11.63 -0.02
C GLY A 144 -12.77 -11.28 0.88
N ARG A 145 -11.59 -11.81 0.60
CA ARG A 145 -10.37 -11.63 1.42
C ARG A 145 -9.14 -11.43 0.55
N LEU A 146 -8.07 -10.94 1.17
CA LEU A 146 -6.75 -10.93 0.54
C LEU A 146 -6.18 -12.35 0.46
N GLU A 147 -5.55 -12.65 -0.66
CA GLU A 147 -5.00 -13.96 -0.97
C GLU A 147 -3.48 -13.87 -1.24
N VAL A 148 -2.82 -15.00 -1.07
CA VAL A 148 -1.43 -15.21 -1.50
C VAL A 148 -1.33 -16.57 -2.18
N GLY A 149 -0.68 -16.62 -3.33
CA GLY A 149 -0.52 -17.87 -4.10
C GLY A 149 0.16 -17.65 -5.43
N ASP A 150 0.29 -18.72 -6.19
CA ASP A 150 0.79 -18.64 -7.55
C ASP A 150 -0.22 -17.97 -8.48
N VAL A 151 0.25 -17.59 -9.66
CA VAL A 151 -0.57 -16.86 -10.64
C VAL A 151 -1.79 -17.67 -11.11
N SER A 152 -1.78 -19.00 -11.03
CA SER A 152 -2.91 -19.84 -11.44
C SER A 152 -4.13 -19.68 -10.52
N THR A 153 -3.90 -19.39 -9.23
CA THR A 153 -5.00 -19.10 -8.29
C THR A 153 -5.69 -17.80 -8.62
N LEU A 154 -4.94 -16.75 -8.95
CA LEU A 154 -5.47 -15.49 -9.44
C LEU A 154 -6.28 -15.67 -10.74
N LEU A 155 -5.71 -16.35 -11.74
CA LEU A 155 -6.40 -16.64 -12.99
C LEU A 155 -7.67 -17.47 -12.78
N GLY A 156 -7.67 -18.35 -11.79
CA GLY A 156 -8.87 -19.11 -11.36
C GLY A 156 -9.98 -18.18 -10.87
N ALA A 157 -9.64 -17.22 -10.00
CA ALA A 157 -10.57 -16.22 -9.49
C ALA A 157 -11.11 -15.32 -10.62
N MET A 158 -10.23 -14.87 -11.54
CA MET A 158 -10.63 -14.03 -12.68
C MET A 158 -11.57 -14.75 -13.65
N ARG A 159 -11.46 -16.07 -13.82
CA ARG A 159 -12.43 -16.84 -14.61
C ARG A 159 -13.82 -16.89 -13.97
N ALA A 160 -13.87 -16.94 -12.66
CA ALA A 160 -15.14 -16.94 -11.91
C ALA A 160 -15.78 -15.54 -11.84
N ALA A 161 -14.98 -14.50 -11.75
CA ALA A 161 -15.42 -13.11 -11.68
C ALA A 161 -14.49 -12.24 -12.54
N PRO A 162 -14.83 -11.99 -13.82
CA PRO A 162 -13.99 -11.22 -14.74
C PRO A 162 -13.64 -9.81 -14.20
N GLY A 163 -12.41 -9.37 -14.43
CA GLY A 163 -11.89 -8.08 -14.00
C GLY A 163 -10.48 -7.84 -14.55
N LEU A 164 -9.92 -6.69 -14.26
CA LEU A 164 -8.64 -6.21 -14.77
C LEU A 164 -7.53 -6.35 -13.71
N VAL A 165 -6.38 -6.85 -14.11
CA VAL A 165 -5.20 -6.90 -13.21
C VAL A 165 -4.55 -5.52 -13.13
N VAL A 166 -4.36 -5.01 -11.91
CA VAL A 166 -3.66 -3.75 -11.65
C VAL A 166 -2.49 -4.01 -10.69
N ALA A 167 -1.30 -3.61 -11.08
CA ALA A 167 -0.09 -3.74 -10.28
C ALA A 167 0.46 -2.36 -9.89
N GLY A 168 0.90 -2.21 -8.64
CA GLY A 168 1.52 -0.99 -8.12
C GLY A 168 3.04 -0.89 -8.35
N ALA A 169 3.60 -1.87 -9.05
CA ALA A 169 4.99 -1.97 -9.47
C ALA A 169 5.03 -2.85 -10.75
N PRO A 170 6.16 -2.95 -11.44
CA PRO A 170 6.29 -3.86 -12.58
C PRO A 170 5.85 -5.28 -12.22
N ILE A 171 5.07 -5.91 -13.12
CA ILE A 171 4.63 -7.30 -12.91
C ILE A 171 5.86 -8.20 -12.78
N PRO A 172 5.94 -9.04 -11.74
CA PRO A 172 7.08 -9.92 -11.54
C PRO A 172 7.30 -10.83 -12.75
N ALA A 173 8.54 -10.97 -13.20
CA ALA A 173 8.89 -11.76 -14.39
C ALA A 173 8.35 -13.19 -14.34
N HIS A 174 8.31 -13.81 -13.15
CA HIS A 174 7.75 -15.16 -12.98
C HIS A 174 6.26 -15.30 -13.28
N SER A 175 5.51 -14.19 -13.29
CA SER A 175 4.07 -14.16 -13.55
C SER A 175 3.72 -13.51 -14.88
N ALA A 176 4.68 -12.83 -15.52
CA ALA A 176 4.43 -12.04 -16.73
C ALA A 176 3.87 -12.88 -17.89
N ASP A 177 4.47 -14.04 -18.16
CA ASP A 177 4.02 -14.92 -19.25
C ASP A 177 2.60 -15.47 -19.02
N ALA A 178 2.31 -15.86 -17.77
CA ALA A 178 0.99 -16.38 -17.42
C ALA A 178 -0.09 -15.29 -17.46
N LEU A 179 0.27 -14.05 -17.11
CA LEU A 179 -0.63 -12.89 -17.17
C LEU A 179 -0.73 -12.27 -18.57
N ALA A 180 0.10 -12.67 -19.55
CA ALA A 180 0.07 -12.12 -20.89
C ALA A 180 -1.29 -12.30 -21.61
N HIS A 181 -2.11 -13.26 -21.16
CA HIS A 181 -3.45 -13.51 -21.70
C HIS A 181 -4.58 -13.07 -20.74
N ALA A 182 -4.23 -12.41 -19.62
CA ALA A 182 -5.21 -11.82 -18.72
C ALA A 182 -5.57 -10.40 -19.16
N ASP A 183 -6.72 -9.93 -18.75
CA ASP A 183 -7.13 -8.55 -18.96
C ASP A 183 -6.30 -7.65 -18.01
N ILE A 184 -5.29 -6.98 -18.57
CA ILE A 184 -4.41 -6.07 -17.83
C ILE A 184 -5.04 -4.68 -17.81
N GLY A 185 -5.19 -4.14 -16.63
CA GLY A 185 -5.66 -2.78 -16.39
C GLY A 185 -4.55 -1.73 -16.51
N PRO A 186 -4.82 -0.50 -16.06
CA PRO A 186 -3.85 0.59 -16.08
C PRO A 186 -2.58 0.23 -15.29
N GLN A 187 -1.43 0.60 -15.82
CA GLN A 187 -0.19 0.53 -15.06
C GLN A 187 -0.13 1.71 -14.08
N VAL A 188 0.07 1.43 -12.81
CA VAL A 188 0.21 2.44 -11.76
C VAL A 188 1.51 2.22 -10.99
N SER A 189 1.98 3.27 -10.31
CA SER A 189 3.02 3.16 -9.28
C SER A 189 2.36 3.44 -7.94
N LEU A 190 2.60 2.60 -6.94
CA LEU A 190 2.01 2.78 -5.63
C LEU A 190 2.37 4.17 -5.08
N ASP A 191 1.36 5.04 -4.93
CA ASP A 191 1.48 6.39 -4.38
C ASP A 191 0.82 6.46 -3.00
N PRO A 192 1.60 6.60 -1.92
CA PRO A 192 1.03 6.66 -0.58
C PRO A 192 0.11 7.87 -0.36
N ALA A 193 0.18 8.91 -1.18
CA ALA A 193 -0.73 10.05 -1.11
C ALA A 193 -2.21 9.66 -1.28
N VAL A 194 -2.49 8.57 -1.99
CA VAL A 194 -3.86 8.05 -2.18
C VAL A 194 -4.48 7.60 -0.84
N MET A 195 -3.66 7.24 0.15
CA MET A 195 -4.15 6.91 1.49
C MET A 195 -4.94 8.05 2.12
N SER A 196 -4.58 9.32 1.84
CA SER A 196 -5.24 10.51 2.39
C SER A 196 -6.76 10.48 2.15
N ARG A 197 -7.19 10.26 0.90
CA ARG A 197 -8.61 10.23 0.55
C ARG A 197 -9.33 8.98 1.06
N ILE A 198 -8.66 7.82 1.07
CA ILE A 198 -9.20 6.60 1.66
C ILE A 198 -9.45 6.78 3.15
N VAL A 199 -8.45 7.30 3.88
CA VAL A 199 -8.56 7.55 5.32
C VAL A 199 -9.61 8.60 5.63
N ALA A 200 -9.63 9.73 4.90
CA ALA A 200 -10.64 10.77 5.08
C ALA A 200 -12.07 10.21 4.90
N THR A 201 -12.28 9.38 3.88
CA THR A 201 -13.56 8.75 3.60
C THR A 201 -13.97 7.77 4.68
N ARG A 202 -13.08 6.88 5.12
CA ARG A 202 -13.36 5.91 6.19
C ARG A 202 -13.63 6.61 7.54
N LEU A 203 -12.88 7.64 7.89
CA LEU A 203 -13.12 8.44 9.09
C LEU A 203 -14.49 9.13 9.03
N SER A 204 -14.88 9.71 7.89
CA SER A 204 -16.19 10.35 7.72
C SER A 204 -17.37 9.39 7.86
N ARG A 205 -17.14 8.10 7.62
CA ARG A 205 -18.12 7.02 7.79
C ARG A 205 -18.10 6.38 9.18
N GLY A 206 -17.18 6.80 10.08
CA GLY A 206 -17.00 6.17 11.38
C GLY A 206 -16.33 4.79 11.33
N GLU A 207 -15.60 4.48 10.25
CA GLU A 207 -14.92 3.19 10.01
C GLU A 207 -13.45 3.22 10.50
N GLU A 208 -13.17 3.87 11.63
CA GLU A 208 -11.81 4.02 12.16
C GLU A 208 -11.17 2.67 12.51
N ASP A 209 -11.97 1.68 12.88
CA ASP A 209 -11.55 0.31 13.15
C ASP A 209 -10.89 -0.39 11.95
N ARG A 210 -11.13 0.09 10.73
CA ARG A 210 -10.47 -0.36 9.49
C ARG A 210 -9.11 0.29 9.24
N LEU A 211 -8.71 1.26 10.06
CA LEU A 211 -7.51 2.09 9.87
C LEU A 211 -6.38 1.75 10.85
N HIS A 212 -6.41 0.56 11.46
CA HIS A 212 -5.36 0.12 12.38
C HIS A 212 -4.01 -0.05 11.67
N THR A 213 -2.91 0.24 12.36
CA THR A 213 -1.54 0.08 11.86
C THR A 213 -0.97 -1.32 12.10
N ASN A 214 -1.81 -2.35 12.16
CA ASN A 214 -1.37 -3.74 12.29
C ASN A 214 -0.91 -4.29 10.94
N PRO A 215 0.21 -5.05 10.89
CA PRO A 215 0.69 -5.60 9.64
C PRO A 215 -0.25 -6.67 9.09
N LEU A 216 -0.50 -6.62 7.78
CA LEU A 216 -1.25 -7.65 7.05
C LEU A 216 -0.31 -8.80 6.66
N TYR A 217 -0.11 -9.75 7.58
CA TYR A 217 0.67 -10.95 7.32
C TYR A 217 -0.20 -12.03 6.68
N LEU A 218 -0.12 -12.16 5.36
CA LEU A 218 -0.77 -13.25 4.61
C LEU A 218 0.07 -14.54 4.61
N ARG A 219 1.31 -14.46 5.05
CA ARG A 219 2.21 -15.60 5.29
C ARG A 219 2.73 -15.59 6.71
N ARG A 220 3.01 -16.79 7.23
CA ARG A 220 3.81 -16.92 8.45
C ARG A 220 5.26 -16.55 8.14
N PRO A 221 5.97 -15.88 9.07
CA PRO A 221 7.41 -15.66 8.94
C PRO A 221 8.16 -16.97 8.75
N ASP A 222 9.15 -16.98 7.84
CA ASP A 222 10.07 -18.11 7.74
C ASP A 222 10.98 -18.13 8.97
N ILE A 223 10.79 -19.08 9.84
CA ILE A 223 11.74 -19.37 10.92
C ILE A 223 12.77 -20.32 10.30
N GLN A 224 13.97 -19.81 10.00
CA GLN A 224 15.08 -20.65 9.58
C GLN A 224 15.33 -21.72 10.65
N GLY A 225 15.18 -23.00 10.28
CA GLY A 225 15.51 -24.13 11.14
C GLY A 225 14.35 -24.99 11.65
N GLN A 226 13.10 -24.71 11.30
CA GLN A 226 12.02 -25.66 11.55
C GLN A 226 11.73 -26.52 10.30
N PRO A 227 11.71 -27.88 10.42
CA PRO A 227 11.22 -28.73 9.35
C PRO A 227 9.77 -28.38 9.03
N THR A 228 9.43 -28.27 7.75
CA THR A 228 8.03 -28.16 7.31
C THR A 228 7.25 -29.37 7.82
N ALA A 229 6.41 -29.17 8.83
CA ALA A 229 5.42 -30.16 9.20
C ALA A 229 4.47 -30.33 8.01
N ARG A 230 4.58 -31.46 7.31
CA ARG A 230 3.56 -31.92 6.37
C ARG A 230 2.34 -32.28 7.19
N LEU A 231 1.25 -31.58 6.99
CA LEU A 231 -0.10 -32.07 7.36
C LEU A 231 -0.68 -32.79 6.16
#